data_ddfe84c7765cec28ed90a225c4517b92
#
_entry.id   ddfe84c7765cec28ed90a225c4517b92
#
_cell.length_a   1.000
_cell.length_b   1.000
_cell.length_c   1.000
_cell.angle_alpha   90.00
_cell.angle_beta   90.00
_cell.angle_gamma   90.00
#
_symmetry.space_group_name_H-M   'P 1'
#
loop_
_entity.id
_entity.type
_entity.pdbx_description
1 polymer ?
#
loop_
_entity_poly.entity_id
_entity_poly.type
_entity_poly.pdbx_seq_one_letter_code
_entity_poly.pdbx_strand_id
1 'polypeptide(L)'
;RRRLGVDTIDLYQTHRIDPDTPPETTLRALTDAQRRGKIRHAGTSSMWAYQLAEQLRTSEREDLLSYETMQNHYHVAYREEERDMLPLCDAEDIGVLPWGPLGQGFPARPFDDLERTNRGDPENFHNPTPEYERGGGKEINERVAELAADHGVTMAQIALAWQYQNEYVDAPIVGTTSVEHLEEAVEALEIDLSASDVEYLEEPYEPQPVIGHE
;
A
#
# COMPACT_ATOMS: atom_id res chain seq x y z
N ARG A 1 -20.80 9.17 4.72
CA ARG A 1 -21.27 10.54 4.56
C ARG A 1 -21.60 11.17 5.92
N ARG A 2 -22.58 10.64 6.68
CA ARG A 2 -22.96 11.20 8.00
C ARG A 2 -21.77 11.27 8.98
N ARG A 3 -20.89 10.25 9.05
CA ARG A 3 -19.72 10.24 9.94
C ARG A 3 -18.64 11.23 9.48
N LEU A 4 -18.48 11.40 8.18
CA LEU A 4 -17.49 12.32 7.59
C LEU A 4 -17.98 13.77 7.54
N GLY A 5 -19.25 14.02 7.77
CA GLY A 5 -19.84 15.38 7.68
C GLY A 5 -19.87 15.95 6.26
N VAL A 6 -19.87 15.08 5.22
CA VAL A 6 -19.86 15.48 3.81
C VAL A 6 -21.13 15.02 3.08
N ASP A 7 -21.54 15.78 2.07
CA ASP A 7 -22.69 15.43 1.22
C ASP A 7 -22.29 14.40 0.14
N THR A 8 -21.07 14.47 -0.36
CA THR A 8 -20.51 13.54 -1.35
C THR A 8 -19.15 13.04 -0.87
N ILE A 9 -18.87 11.76 -1.04
CA ILE A 9 -17.54 11.17 -0.79
C ILE A 9 -16.76 11.27 -2.10
N ASP A 10 -15.56 11.84 -2.06
CA ASP A 10 -14.74 12.01 -3.27
C ASP A 10 -14.26 10.67 -3.79
N LEU A 11 -13.62 9.84 -2.95
CA LEU A 11 -13.19 8.50 -3.29
C LEU A 11 -13.80 7.48 -2.32
N TYR A 12 -14.57 6.52 -2.84
CA TYR A 12 -15.12 5.40 -2.08
C TYR A 12 -14.45 4.10 -2.48
N GLN A 13 -13.73 3.47 -1.54
CA GLN A 13 -12.99 2.24 -1.81
C GLN A 13 -13.71 1.01 -1.25
N THR A 14 -13.77 -0.06 -2.03
CA THR A 14 -14.15 -1.39 -1.54
C THR A 14 -12.95 -2.00 -0.81
N HIS A 15 -13.19 -2.59 0.38
CA HIS A 15 -12.11 -3.07 1.24
C HIS A 15 -11.54 -4.42 0.79
N ARG A 16 -12.42 -5.34 0.40
CA ARG A 16 -12.06 -6.68 -0.08
C ARG A 16 -13.06 -7.14 -1.14
N ILE A 17 -12.62 -8.02 -2.00
CA ILE A 17 -13.53 -8.73 -2.90
C ILE A 17 -14.33 -9.77 -2.12
N ASP A 18 -15.60 -9.88 -2.45
CA ASP A 18 -16.45 -10.98 -1.98
C ASP A 18 -16.56 -12.01 -3.12
N PRO A 19 -15.98 -13.22 -2.95
CA PRO A 19 -15.97 -14.22 -4.01
C PRO A 19 -17.37 -14.75 -4.36
N ASP A 20 -18.34 -14.61 -3.46
CA ASP A 20 -19.73 -15.04 -3.67
C ASP A 20 -20.58 -13.97 -4.34
N THR A 21 -20.07 -12.74 -4.50
CA THR A 21 -20.77 -11.63 -5.15
C THR A 21 -20.21 -11.38 -6.55
N PRO A 22 -21.03 -11.58 -7.62
CA PRO A 22 -20.59 -11.28 -8.98
C PRO A 22 -20.11 -9.82 -9.15
N PRO A 23 -19.05 -9.57 -9.93
CA PRO A 23 -18.50 -8.23 -10.13
C PRO A 23 -19.53 -7.18 -10.52
N GLU A 24 -20.44 -7.51 -11.45
CA GLU A 24 -21.49 -6.59 -11.90
C GLU A 24 -22.43 -6.15 -10.79
N THR A 25 -22.63 -6.93 -9.75
CA THR A 25 -23.51 -6.57 -8.62
C THR A 25 -22.90 -5.42 -7.83
N THR A 26 -21.62 -5.51 -7.48
CA THR A 26 -20.90 -4.46 -6.77
C THR A 26 -20.78 -3.20 -7.64
N LEU A 27 -20.38 -3.37 -8.90
CA LEU A 27 -20.20 -2.24 -9.84
C LEU A 27 -21.51 -1.49 -10.11
N ARG A 28 -22.65 -2.20 -10.24
CA ARG A 28 -23.98 -1.54 -10.35
C ARG A 28 -24.33 -0.74 -9.12
N ALA A 29 -24.05 -1.27 -7.92
CA ALA A 29 -24.33 -0.54 -6.68
C ALA A 29 -23.47 0.74 -6.54
N LEU A 30 -22.20 0.68 -6.95
CA LEU A 30 -21.30 1.83 -6.99
C LEU A 30 -21.73 2.84 -8.06
N THR A 31 -22.10 2.38 -9.26
CA THR A 31 -22.64 3.22 -10.33
C THR A 31 -23.90 3.97 -9.89
N ASP A 32 -24.80 3.27 -9.21
CA ASP A 32 -26.00 3.89 -8.65
C ASP A 32 -25.69 4.93 -7.55
N ALA A 33 -24.67 4.67 -6.74
CA ALA A 33 -24.21 5.61 -5.73
C ALA A 33 -23.61 6.87 -6.37
N GLN A 34 -22.82 6.72 -7.42
CA GLN A 34 -22.24 7.82 -8.20
C GLN A 34 -23.34 8.65 -8.89
N ARG A 35 -24.28 8.01 -9.61
CA ARG A 35 -25.40 8.68 -10.30
C ARG A 35 -26.29 9.48 -9.33
N ARG A 36 -26.36 9.04 -8.06
CA ARG A 36 -27.08 9.76 -7.00
C ARG A 36 -26.24 10.82 -6.29
N GLY A 37 -25.02 11.09 -6.76
CA GLY A 37 -24.11 12.07 -6.16
C GLY A 37 -23.63 11.72 -4.75
N LYS A 38 -23.66 10.43 -4.37
CA LYS A 38 -23.18 9.99 -3.06
C LYS A 38 -21.68 9.79 -3.02
N ILE A 39 -21.10 9.38 -4.13
CA ILE A 39 -19.67 9.22 -4.37
C ILE A 39 -19.32 9.89 -5.69
N ARG A 40 -18.06 10.31 -5.86
CA ARG A 40 -17.54 10.83 -7.12
C ARG A 40 -16.79 9.74 -7.88
N HIS A 41 -15.84 9.11 -7.21
CA HIS A 41 -14.93 8.10 -7.74
C HIS A 41 -15.02 6.84 -6.90
N ALA A 42 -14.69 5.71 -7.49
CA ALA A 42 -14.56 4.44 -6.79
C ALA A 42 -13.14 3.88 -6.91
N GLY A 43 -12.69 3.29 -5.82
CA GLY A 43 -11.47 2.52 -5.76
C GLY A 43 -11.71 1.13 -5.19
N THR A 44 -10.69 0.31 -5.23
CA THR A 44 -10.70 -1.03 -4.66
C THR A 44 -9.43 -1.30 -3.87
N SER A 45 -9.35 -2.45 -3.20
CA SER A 45 -8.21 -2.80 -2.35
C SER A 45 -7.93 -4.30 -2.41
N SER A 46 -6.68 -4.65 -2.27
CA SER A 46 -6.11 -6.00 -2.10
C SER A 46 -6.92 -7.13 -2.72
N MET A 47 -6.57 -7.48 -3.94
CA MET A 47 -7.11 -8.61 -4.69
C MET A 47 -6.06 -9.07 -5.69
N TRP A 48 -6.28 -10.20 -6.33
CA TRP A 48 -5.43 -10.66 -7.41
C TRP A 48 -5.60 -9.80 -8.67
N ALA A 49 -4.53 -9.59 -9.43
CA ALA A 49 -4.59 -8.79 -10.67
C ALA A 49 -5.64 -9.29 -11.66
N TYR A 50 -5.83 -10.63 -11.80
CA TYR A 50 -6.88 -11.17 -12.66
C TYR A 50 -8.30 -10.78 -12.20
N GLN A 51 -8.52 -10.62 -10.89
CA GLN A 51 -9.81 -10.20 -10.34
C GLN A 51 -10.08 -8.73 -10.66
N LEU A 52 -9.06 -7.86 -10.54
CA LEU A 52 -9.17 -6.47 -10.98
C LEU A 52 -9.48 -6.41 -12.47
N ALA A 53 -8.71 -7.11 -13.30
CA ALA A 53 -8.92 -7.15 -14.75
C ALA A 53 -10.34 -7.64 -15.12
N GLU A 54 -10.91 -8.61 -14.39
CA GLU A 54 -12.28 -9.07 -14.60
C GLU A 54 -13.30 -7.97 -14.27
N GLN A 55 -13.08 -7.21 -13.19
CA GLN A 55 -13.96 -6.12 -12.80
C GLN A 55 -13.91 -4.97 -13.81
N LEU A 56 -12.72 -4.60 -14.29
CA LEU A 56 -12.54 -3.56 -15.32
C LEU A 56 -13.25 -3.94 -16.64
N ARG A 57 -13.07 -5.17 -17.11
CA ARG A 57 -13.78 -5.69 -18.30
C ARG A 57 -15.29 -5.74 -18.08
N THR A 58 -15.74 -6.02 -16.87
CA THR A 58 -17.18 -6.03 -16.55
C THR A 58 -17.73 -4.60 -16.56
N SER A 59 -16.99 -3.63 -16.02
CA SER A 59 -17.33 -2.21 -16.11
C SER A 59 -17.50 -1.75 -17.55
N GLU A 60 -16.54 -2.06 -18.42
CA GLU A 60 -16.58 -1.69 -19.83
C GLU A 60 -17.76 -2.36 -20.56
N ARG A 61 -17.92 -3.69 -20.41
CA ARG A 61 -18.98 -4.46 -21.09
C ARG A 61 -20.39 -4.01 -20.71
N GLU A 62 -20.59 -3.65 -19.45
CA GLU A 62 -21.91 -3.34 -18.89
C GLU A 62 -22.20 -1.83 -18.78
N ASP A 63 -21.30 -0.97 -19.28
CA ASP A 63 -21.36 0.50 -19.16
C ASP A 63 -21.56 0.95 -17.68
N LEU A 64 -20.72 0.41 -16.81
CA LEU A 64 -20.71 0.71 -15.38
C LEU A 64 -19.51 1.58 -15.00
N LEU A 65 -19.56 2.16 -13.79
CA LEU A 65 -18.41 2.84 -13.19
C LEU A 65 -17.20 1.91 -13.16
N SER A 66 -16.02 2.44 -13.50
CA SER A 66 -14.74 1.75 -13.33
C SER A 66 -14.06 2.15 -12.03
N TYR A 67 -13.12 1.32 -11.57
CA TYR A 67 -12.24 1.70 -10.48
C TYR A 67 -11.13 2.63 -10.99
N GLU A 68 -10.84 3.67 -10.21
CA GLU A 68 -9.83 4.67 -10.52
C GLU A 68 -8.61 4.54 -9.60
N THR A 69 -8.71 3.77 -8.51
CA THR A 69 -7.60 3.54 -7.60
C THR A 69 -7.57 2.10 -7.07
N MET A 70 -6.34 1.62 -6.81
CA MET A 70 -6.04 0.37 -6.13
C MET A 70 -5.27 0.64 -4.84
N GLN A 71 -5.75 0.08 -3.73
CA GLN A 71 -5.09 0.18 -2.43
C GLN A 71 -4.45 -1.16 -2.06
N ASN A 72 -3.15 -1.30 -2.34
CA ASN A 72 -2.38 -2.53 -2.15
C ASN A 72 -1.57 -2.52 -0.87
N HIS A 73 -1.16 -3.71 -0.41
CA HIS A 73 -0.06 -3.85 0.54
C HIS A 73 1.27 -3.70 -0.21
N TYR A 74 2.04 -2.66 0.11
CA TYR A 74 3.29 -2.43 -0.60
C TYR A 74 4.25 -1.59 0.23
N HIS A 75 5.49 -2.05 0.39
CA HIS A 75 6.60 -1.35 1.02
C HIS A 75 7.93 -2.04 0.72
N VAL A 76 9.04 -1.43 1.06
CA VAL A 76 10.38 -1.89 0.70
C VAL A 76 10.69 -3.37 1.02
N ALA A 77 10.09 -3.92 2.08
CA ALA A 77 10.24 -5.33 2.47
C ALA A 77 9.08 -6.23 2.01
N TYR A 78 8.12 -5.70 1.23
CA TYR A 78 7.04 -6.48 0.61
C TYR A 78 6.68 -5.90 -0.75
N ARG A 79 7.11 -6.58 -1.82
CA ARG A 79 7.06 -6.09 -3.21
C ARG A 79 6.34 -7.03 -4.18
N GLU A 80 5.49 -7.92 -3.66
CA GLU A 80 4.81 -8.93 -4.51
C GLU A 80 3.86 -8.33 -5.55
N GLU A 81 3.34 -7.13 -5.30
CA GLU A 81 2.45 -6.42 -6.23
C GLU A 81 3.14 -5.97 -7.52
N GLU A 82 4.48 -5.89 -7.54
CA GLU A 82 5.27 -5.55 -8.73
C GLU A 82 5.20 -6.62 -9.83
N ARG A 83 4.75 -7.83 -9.51
CA ARG A 83 4.70 -8.94 -10.48
C ARG A 83 3.63 -8.73 -11.54
N ASP A 84 2.45 -8.27 -11.11
CA ASP A 84 1.30 -8.18 -12.02
C ASP A 84 0.34 -7.02 -11.67
N MET A 85 0.08 -6.73 -10.39
CA MET A 85 -0.89 -5.71 -10.01
C MET A 85 -0.44 -4.30 -10.36
N LEU A 86 0.78 -3.91 -10.02
CA LEU A 86 1.29 -2.56 -10.33
C LEU A 86 1.41 -2.34 -11.84
N PRO A 87 1.97 -3.29 -12.65
CA PRO A 87 1.94 -3.19 -14.10
C PRO A 87 0.53 -3.13 -14.70
N LEU A 88 -0.44 -3.82 -14.11
CA LEU A 88 -1.84 -3.73 -14.55
C LEU A 88 -2.42 -2.35 -14.24
N CYS A 89 -2.16 -1.80 -13.05
CA CYS A 89 -2.63 -0.47 -12.68
C CYS A 89 -2.07 0.60 -13.61
N ASP A 90 -0.78 0.55 -13.93
CA ASP A 90 -0.12 1.44 -14.88
C ASP A 90 -0.75 1.34 -16.29
N ALA A 91 -0.96 0.12 -16.78
CA ALA A 91 -1.55 -0.11 -18.10
C ALA A 91 -3.00 0.36 -18.23
N GLU A 92 -3.74 0.41 -17.14
CA GLU A 92 -5.17 0.77 -17.08
C GLU A 92 -5.41 2.18 -16.50
N ASP A 93 -4.34 2.98 -16.27
CA ASP A 93 -4.39 4.34 -15.69
C ASP A 93 -5.10 4.38 -14.32
N ILE A 94 -4.78 3.40 -13.46
CA ILE A 94 -5.33 3.24 -12.11
C ILE A 94 -4.32 3.72 -11.08
N GLY A 95 -4.68 4.72 -10.27
CA GLY A 95 -3.82 5.26 -9.23
C GLY A 95 -3.57 4.24 -8.10
N VAL A 96 -2.32 4.15 -7.65
CA VAL A 96 -1.89 3.21 -6.60
C VAL A 96 -1.72 3.92 -5.27
N LEU A 97 -2.48 3.47 -4.26
CA LEU A 97 -2.52 4.04 -2.91
C LEU A 97 -2.07 2.99 -1.88
N PRO A 98 -0.78 2.73 -1.69
CA PRO A 98 -0.33 1.65 -0.81
C PRO A 98 -0.80 1.81 0.62
N TRP A 99 -1.30 0.70 1.21
CA TRP A 99 -1.50 0.62 2.65
C TRP A 99 -0.31 -0.06 3.32
N GLY A 100 -0.08 0.29 4.58
CA GLY A 100 1.02 -0.26 5.37
C GLY A 100 2.41 0.11 4.85
N PRO A 101 2.67 1.37 4.42
CA PRO A 101 3.94 1.79 3.81
C PRO A 101 5.14 1.57 4.72
N LEU A 102 4.91 1.50 6.03
CA LEU A 102 5.93 1.19 7.04
C LEU A 102 5.83 -0.25 7.59
N GLY A 103 5.14 -1.17 6.88
CA GLY A 103 5.08 -2.58 7.28
C GLY A 103 4.74 -2.79 8.76
N GLN A 104 3.80 -2.02 9.31
CA GLN A 104 3.47 -1.96 10.73
C GLN A 104 4.66 -1.60 11.65
N GLY A 105 5.72 -0.99 11.10
CA GLY A 105 6.92 -0.56 11.79
C GLY A 105 8.15 -1.41 11.48
N PHE A 106 8.03 -2.42 10.60
CA PHE A 106 9.13 -3.31 10.24
C PHE A 106 10.35 -2.55 9.66
N PRO A 107 10.24 -1.70 8.62
CA PRO A 107 11.36 -0.92 8.11
C PRO A 107 11.57 0.41 8.86
N ALA A 108 10.86 0.67 9.96
CA ALA A 108 10.87 1.97 10.64
C ALA A 108 11.69 2.00 11.94
N ARG A 109 12.31 0.88 12.31
CA ARG A 109 13.14 0.73 13.51
C ARG A 109 14.13 -0.43 13.34
N PRO A 110 15.22 -0.46 14.12
CA PRO A 110 16.17 -1.56 14.08
C PRO A 110 15.51 -2.92 14.30
N PHE A 111 15.98 -3.94 13.59
CA PHE A 111 15.42 -5.29 13.63
C PHE A 111 15.33 -5.85 15.06
N ASP A 112 16.39 -5.68 15.85
CA ASP A 112 16.46 -6.15 17.25
C ASP A 112 15.47 -5.45 18.20
N ASP A 113 14.86 -4.34 17.77
CA ASP A 113 13.88 -3.59 18.54
C ASP A 113 12.42 -3.91 18.16
N LEU A 114 12.19 -4.72 17.13
CA LEU A 114 10.85 -5.06 16.65
C LEU A 114 10.02 -5.76 17.71
N GLU A 115 10.58 -6.77 18.40
CA GLU A 115 9.90 -7.53 19.44
C GLU A 115 9.52 -6.70 20.68
N ARG A 116 10.15 -5.54 20.86
CA ARG A 116 9.88 -4.64 21.99
C ARG A 116 8.61 -3.81 21.82
N THR A 117 7.91 -3.98 20.74
CA THR A 117 6.68 -3.24 20.46
C THR A 117 5.46 -4.13 20.54
N ASN A 118 4.29 -3.55 20.86
CA ASN A 118 3.03 -4.30 20.87
C ASN A 118 2.70 -4.96 19.51
N ARG A 119 3.25 -4.46 18.41
CA ARG A 119 3.04 -5.00 17.05
C ARG A 119 4.07 -6.08 16.70
N GLY A 120 5.28 -5.99 17.25
CA GLY A 120 6.33 -6.97 17.08
C GLY A 120 6.31 -8.08 18.13
N ASP A 121 5.40 -8.05 19.10
CA ASP A 121 5.25 -9.10 20.11
C ASP A 121 4.93 -10.43 19.43
N PRO A 122 5.76 -11.50 19.63
CA PRO A 122 5.53 -12.81 19.03
C PRO A 122 4.17 -13.44 19.39
N GLU A 123 3.57 -13.02 20.52
CA GLU A 123 2.24 -13.46 20.94
C GLU A 123 1.11 -12.66 20.29
N ASN A 124 1.44 -11.57 19.56
CA ASN A 124 0.46 -10.79 18.84
C ASN A 124 0.09 -11.49 17.53
N PHE A 125 -1.15 -11.88 17.41
CA PHE A 125 -1.71 -12.52 16.20
C PHE A 125 -1.50 -11.71 14.90
N HIS A 126 -1.30 -10.41 15.00
CA HIS A 126 -1.06 -9.52 13.85
C HIS A 126 0.40 -9.10 13.68
N ASN A 127 1.36 -9.83 14.27
CA ASN A 127 2.77 -9.56 14.05
C ASN A 127 3.20 -10.02 12.64
N PRO A 128 3.54 -9.13 11.71
CA PRO A 128 3.91 -9.49 10.36
C PRO A 128 5.42 -9.77 10.19
N THR A 129 6.21 -9.65 11.27
CA THR A 129 7.66 -9.80 11.21
C THR A 129 8.10 -11.13 10.57
N PRO A 130 7.50 -12.29 10.91
CA PRO A 130 7.91 -13.55 10.31
C PRO A 130 7.64 -13.66 8.80
N GLU A 131 6.60 -12.98 8.30
CA GLU A 131 6.30 -12.93 6.88
C GLU A 131 7.37 -12.13 6.14
N TYR A 132 7.70 -10.93 6.63
CA TYR A 132 8.66 -10.05 5.95
C TYR A 132 10.10 -10.58 6.00
N GLU A 133 10.49 -11.28 7.07
CA GLU A 133 11.81 -11.93 7.15
C GLU A 133 12.07 -12.90 6.00
N ARG A 134 11.03 -13.61 5.52
CA ARG A 134 11.17 -14.61 4.45
C ARG A 134 11.63 -14.03 3.13
N GLY A 135 11.30 -12.75 2.88
CA GLY A 135 11.64 -12.06 1.64
C GLY A 135 12.93 -11.25 1.70
N GLY A 136 13.90 -11.63 2.54
CA GLY A 136 15.14 -10.86 2.73
C GLY A 136 14.95 -9.65 3.65
N GLY A 137 13.81 -9.56 4.32
CA GLY A 137 13.41 -8.36 5.05
C GLY A 137 14.36 -7.94 6.17
N LYS A 138 15.05 -8.88 6.82
CA LYS A 138 16.05 -8.52 7.83
C LYS A 138 17.19 -7.71 7.23
N GLU A 139 17.76 -8.16 6.12
CA GLU A 139 18.82 -7.43 5.45
C GLU A 139 18.34 -6.09 4.90
N ILE A 140 17.13 -6.05 4.36
CA ILE A 140 16.49 -4.79 3.94
C ILE A 140 16.37 -3.82 5.13
N ASN A 141 15.92 -4.29 6.29
CA ASN A 141 15.81 -3.47 7.50
C ASN A 141 17.17 -2.91 7.93
N GLU A 142 18.22 -3.74 7.92
CA GLU A 142 19.60 -3.33 8.23
C GLU A 142 20.09 -2.25 7.25
N ARG A 143 19.83 -2.41 5.95
CA ARG A 143 20.20 -1.43 4.91
C ARG A 143 19.40 -0.13 5.02
N VAL A 144 18.13 -0.19 5.42
CA VAL A 144 17.34 1.02 5.76
C VAL A 144 17.97 1.77 6.92
N ALA A 145 18.47 1.06 7.94
CA ALA A 145 19.13 1.69 9.09
C ALA A 145 20.47 2.35 8.69
N GLU A 146 21.25 1.72 7.81
CA GLU A 146 22.50 2.27 7.29
C GLU A 146 22.26 3.55 6.49
N LEU A 147 21.33 3.54 5.53
CA LEU A 147 20.98 4.73 4.75
C LEU A 147 20.38 5.84 5.63
N ALA A 148 19.59 5.50 6.64
CA ALA A 148 19.06 6.48 7.59
C ALA A 148 20.19 7.21 8.32
N ALA A 149 21.24 6.47 8.74
CA ALA A 149 22.41 7.06 9.36
C ALA A 149 23.22 7.94 8.38
N ASP A 150 23.41 7.50 7.14
CA ASP A 150 24.16 8.22 6.12
C ASP A 150 23.47 9.51 5.69
N HIS A 151 22.15 9.51 5.56
CA HIS A 151 21.34 10.68 5.24
C HIS A 151 21.02 11.55 6.47
N GLY A 152 21.28 11.07 7.70
CA GLY A 152 21.00 11.80 8.93
C GLY A 152 19.49 11.95 9.22
N VAL A 153 18.69 10.97 8.82
CA VAL A 153 17.22 10.92 8.95
C VAL A 153 16.76 9.66 9.68
N THR A 154 15.46 9.50 9.92
CA THR A 154 14.93 8.28 10.53
C THR A 154 14.77 7.14 9.52
N MET A 155 14.76 5.91 10.01
CA MET A 155 14.46 4.72 9.19
C MET A 155 13.07 4.82 8.53
N ALA A 156 12.09 5.35 9.27
CA ALA A 156 10.75 5.59 8.73
C ALA A 156 10.76 6.55 7.53
N GLN A 157 11.59 7.59 7.60
CA GLN A 157 11.74 8.56 6.51
C GLN A 157 12.39 7.93 5.28
N ILE A 158 13.43 7.10 5.42
CA ILE A 158 14.02 6.36 4.28
C ILE A 158 13.00 5.41 3.64
N ALA A 159 12.27 4.64 4.45
CA ALA A 159 11.26 3.71 3.92
C ALA A 159 10.10 4.43 3.18
N LEU A 160 9.72 5.61 3.65
CA LEU A 160 8.72 6.44 2.98
C LEU A 160 9.29 7.13 1.72
N ALA A 161 10.51 7.66 1.78
CA ALA A 161 11.17 8.27 0.63
C ALA A 161 11.32 7.28 -0.54
N TRP A 162 11.69 6.03 -0.24
CA TRP A 162 11.70 4.96 -1.25
C TRP A 162 10.34 4.79 -1.92
N GLN A 163 9.26 4.85 -1.15
CA GLN A 163 7.91 4.68 -1.69
C GLN A 163 7.42 5.89 -2.46
N TYR A 164 7.75 7.11 -2.00
CA TYR A 164 7.38 8.36 -2.69
C TYR A 164 8.06 8.54 -4.04
N GLN A 165 9.22 7.90 -4.25
CA GLN A 165 9.99 7.96 -5.50
C GLN A 165 9.69 6.79 -6.43
N ASN A 166 8.87 5.83 -6.02
CA ASN A 166 8.48 4.71 -6.86
C ASN A 166 7.48 5.15 -7.92
N GLU A 167 7.80 4.87 -9.18
CA GLU A 167 7.01 5.31 -10.35
C GLU A 167 5.56 4.80 -10.38
N TYR A 168 5.26 3.71 -9.70
CA TYR A 168 3.89 3.16 -9.60
C TYR A 168 3.06 3.77 -8.48
N VAL A 169 3.65 4.52 -7.56
CA VAL A 169 2.97 4.96 -6.33
C VAL A 169 2.51 6.41 -6.44
N ASP A 170 1.21 6.64 -6.34
CA ASP A 170 0.65 7.99 -6.32
C ASP A 170 0.61 8.60 -4.92
N ALA A 171 0.11 7.86 -3.93
CA ALA A 171 -0.01 8.37 -2.57
C ALA A 171 -0.10 7.24 -1.52
N PRO A 172 0.96 6.94 -0.77
CA PRO A 172 0.89 5.96 0.31
C PRO A 172 0.02 6.44 1.47
N ILE A 173 -0.71 5.49 2.08
CA ILE A 173 -1.59 5.78 3.21
C ILE A 173 -0.82 5.59 4.52
N VAL A 174 -0.43 6.70 5.13
CA VAL A 174 0.30 6.71 6.39
C VAL A 174 -0.67 6.78 7.56
N GLY A 175 -0.58 5.78 8.46
CA GLY A 175 -1.30 5.77 9.74
C GLY A 175 -0.37 6.15 10.88
N THR A 176 -0.74 7.17 11.67
CA THR A 176 0.04 7.61 12.83
C THR A 176 -0.84 7.90 14.03
N THR A 177 -0.24 7.82 15.24
CA THR A 177 -0.90 8.16 16.52
C THR A 177 -0.24 9.37 17.20
N SER A 178 0.79 9.96 16.60
CA SER A 178 1.45 11.17 17.09
C SER A 178 1.62 12.22 15.99
N VAL A 179 1.71 13.47 16.37
CA VAL A 179 1.93 14.59 15.44
C VAL A 179 3.36 14.52 14.88
N GLU A 180 4.32 14.17 15.71
CA GLU A 180 5.74 14.07 15.34
C GLU A 180 5.94 13.07 14.20
N HIS A 181 5.30 11.87 14.28
CA HIS A 181 5.38 10.89 13.19
C HIS A 181 4.70 11.35 11.90
N LEU A 182 3.68 12.22 12.01
CA LEU A 182 3.07 12.81 10.82
C LEU A 182 4.01 13.84 10.18
N GLU A 183 4.66 14.67 10.99
CA GLU A 183 5.64 15.65 10.53
C GLU A 183 6.83 14.93 9.87
N GLU A 184 7.40 13.88 10.49
CA GLU A 184 8.44 13.04 9.90
C GLU A 184 8.02 12.43 8.54
N ALA A 185 6.78 11.97 8.43
CA ALA A 185 6.27 11.41 7.17
C ALA A 185 6.14 12.47 6.06
N VAL A 186 5.80 13.71 6.41
CA VAL A 186 5.79 14.84 5.47
C VAL A 186 7.21 15.26 5.08
N GLU A 187 8.12 15.32 6.04
CA GLU A 187 9.54 15.65 5.78
C GLU A 187 10.22 14.63 4.86
N ALA A 188 9.77 13.36 4.87
CA ALA A 188 10.29 12.33 3.98
C ALA A 188 10.08 12.64 2.48
N LEU A 189 9.16 13.54 2.12
CA LEU A 189 8.97 14.02 0.75
C LEU A 189 10.16 14.83 0.21
N GLU A 190 10.97 15.39 1.11
CA GLU A 190 12.15 16.21 0.75
C GLU A 190 13.43 15.35 0.64
N ILE A 191 13.35 14.04 0.90
CA ILE A 191 14.51 13.15 0.83
C ILE A 191 14.61 12.59 -0.59
N ASP A 192 15.75 12.83 -1.22
CA ASP A 192 16.07 12.34 -2.55
C ASP A 192 17.04 11.15 -2.42
N LEU A 193 16.55 9.95 -2.63
CA LEU A 193 17.37 8.75 -2.69
C LEU A 193 17.97 8.61 -4.09
N SER A 194 19.26 8.40 -4.17
CA SER A 194 19.92 8.15 -5.44
C SER A 194 19.52 6.78 -6.02
N ALA A 195 19.70 6.59 -7.31
CA ALA A 195 19.45 5.28 -7.94
C ALA A 195 20.25 4.15 -7.28
N SER A 196 21.46 4.44 -6.75
CA SER A 196 22.25 3.47 -6.02
C SER A 196 21.69 3.17 -4.63
N ASP A 197 21.04 4.13 -3.95
CA ASP A 197 20.39 3.89 -2.68
C ASP A 197 19.15 3.01 -2.87
N VAL A 198 18.38 3.27 -3.92
CA VAL A 198 17.22 2.45 -4.27
C VAL A 198 17.65 1.01 -4.60
N GLU A 199 18.65 0.83 -5.50
CA GLU A 199 19.21 -0.48 -5.83
C GLU A 199 19.74 -1.21 -4.58
N TYR A 200 20.40 -0.49 -3.68
CA TYR A 200 20.92 -1.04 -2.44
C TYR A 200 19.80 -1.56 -1.52
N LEU A 201 18.69 -0.84 -1.41
CA LEU A 201 17.54 -1.29 -0.62
C LEU A 201 16.83 -2.49 -1.26
N GLU A 202 16.81 -2.56 -2.57
CA GLU A 202 16.02 -3.55 -3.32
C GLU A 202 16.75 -4.88 -3.58
N GLU A 203 18.08 -4.85 -3.68
CA GLU A 203 18.89 -6.03 -4.01
C GLU A 203 18.61 -7.26 -3.12
N PRO A 204 18.39 -7.14 -1.79
CA PRO A 204 18.18 -8.31 -0.94
C PRO A 204 16.78 -8.90 -1.06
N TYR A 205 15.85 -8.26 -1.80
CA TYR A 205 14.47 -8.72 -1.85
C TYR A 205 14.33 -10.07 -2.54
N GLU A 206 13.79 -11.04 -1.84
CA GLU A 206 13.41 -12.34 -2.38
C GLU A 206 11.89 -12.49 -2.48
N PRO A 207 11.37 -13.09 -3.57
CA PRO A 207 9.95 -13.36 -3.71
C PRO A 207 9.38 -14.18 -2.55
N GLN A 208 8.23 -13.76 -2.06
CA GLN A 208 7.57 -14.37 -0.92
C GLN A 208 6.07 -14.62 -1.19
N PRO A 209 5.36 -15.39 -0.33
CA PRO A 209 3.92 -15.56 -0.48
C PRO A 209 3.16 -14.24 -0.39
N VAL A 210 2.13 -14.11 -1.23
CA VAL A 210 1.25 -12.93 -1.21
C VAL A 210 0.49 -12.84 0.13
N ILE A 211 0.42 -11.63 0.68
CA ILE A 211 -0.21 -11.32 1.96
C ILE A 211 -1.46 -10.45 1.70
N GLY A 212 -2.57 -10.78 2.37
CA GLY A 212 -3.73 -9.88 2.43
C GLY A 212 -4.72 -9.95 1.27
N HIS A 213 -4.63 -10.97 0.41
CA HIS A 213 -5.57 -11.20 -0.69
C HIS A 213 -6.69 -12.20 -0.35
N GLU A 214 -6.75 -12.72 0.89
CA GLU A 214 -7.78 -13.65 1.37
C GLU A 214 -8.96 -12.94 2.01
#